data_a6df00fb5b3fbf36ab674ba5c0bd74c3
#
_entry.id   a6df00fb5b3fbf36ab674ba5c0bd74c3
#
_cell.length_a   1.000
_cell.length_b   1.000
_cell.length_c   1.000
_cell.angle_alpha   90.00
_cell.angle_beta   90.00
_cell.angle_gamma   90.00
#
_symmetry.space_group_name_H-M   'P 1'
#
loop_
_entity.id
_entity.type
_entity.pdbx_description
1 polymer ?
#
loop_
_entity_poly.entity_id
_entity_poly.type
_entity_poly.pdbx_seq_one_letter_code
_entity_poly.pdbx_strand_id
1 'polypeptide(L)'
;MTDAQNTLPEPDEQISDAALKAKRKKALSIVALILIIAAVAYAVWTLFFNHSVSTENAYVGAETASITSMVSGQVLDVMVSDTQQVKKGDLLVRVNERDAEIALAQAQAELMKAQRQYKQTQANSSALNSQVFVSDDGIHSAEAQVAKAQAELNKAQNDLARRSQLSASGAISKEELSAAQSAVNNAQAGLDLAKAGLAQAQSSQKAAQSTLAANEALIRGSNETSTPDVLIAQARLKQAILDLERTEIKAPFDGVIARRNIQVGQRVAPGTVLMMLVPISKLYVDANFKESQLAKVKAGQKAVLTSDLYGDEVEFHGTVVGFSGGTGSAFALIPAQNATGNWIKVVQRLPVRIALDPKELAEHPLRVGLSMEAKINLASK
;
A
#
# COMPACT_ATOMS: atom_id res chain seq x y z
N MET A 1 -97.24 93.64 14.94
CA MET A 1 -98.01 93.24 13.79
C MET A 1 -97.35 92.08 13.16
N THR A 2 -97.90 90.94 13.36
CA THR A 2 -98.17 89.81 12.47
C THR A 2 -96.99 89.08 11.90
N ASP A 3 -96.66 87.97 12.49
CA ASP A 3 -97.15 86.66 12.18
C ASP A 3 -96.71 86.08 10.80
N ALA A 4 -95.94 85.10 10.79
CA ALA A 4 -96.32 83.85 10.07
C ALA A 4 -95.19 82.82 10.27
N GLN A 5 -95.61 81.69 10.90
CA GLN A 5 -94.93 80.41 10.97
C GLN A 5 -94.77 79.79 9.57
N ASN A 6 -93.70 79.20 9.34
CA ASN A 6 -93.67 78.10 8.34
C ASN A 6 -92.77 77.01 8.83
N THR A 7 -93.42 75.92 9.21
CA THR A 7 -92.85 74.61 9.53
C THR A 7 -92.52 73.85 8.27
N LEU A 8 -91.32 73.37 8.19
CA LEU A 8 -90.93 72.35 7.18
C LEU A 8 -90.59 71.01 7.90
N PRO A 9 -91.00 69.89 7.38
CA PRO A 9 -90.88 68.60 8.02
C PRO A 9 -89.51 68.00 7.81
N GLU A 10 -88.99 67.39 8.88
CA GLU A 10 -87.80 66.52 8.79
C GLU A 10 -88.12 65.24 7.99
N PRO A 11 -87.19 64.72 7.19
CA PRO A 11 -87.32 63.37 6.71
C PRO A 11 -86.60 62.45 7.66
N ASP A 12 -87.36 61.47 8.23
CA ASP A 12 -86.97 60.28 8.95
C ASP A 12 -86.10 59.44 8.07
N GLU A 13 -84.79 59.46 8.21
CA GLU A 13 -83.87 58.37 7.74
C GLU A 13 -83.49 57.51 8.91
N GLN A 14 -84.34 56.68 9.40
CA GLN A 14 -83.97 55.53 10.18
C GLN A 14 -83.35 54.47 9.22
N ILE A 15 -82.09 54.67 8.88
CA ILE A 15 -81.31 53.59 8.33
C ILE A 15 -81.10 52.55 9.43
N SER A 16 -81.80 51.42 9.34
CA SER A 16 -81.87 50.42 10.36
C SER A 16 -80.45 49.91 10.73
N ASP A 17 -80.06 50.09 11.98
CA ASP A 17 -78.82 49.62 12.59
C ASP A 17 -78.56 48.12 12.35
N ALA A 18 -79.58 47.35 12.04
CA ALA A 18 -79.51 45.95 11.68
C ALA A 18 -78.90 45.71 10.30
N ALA A 19 -79.13 46.55 9.28
CA ALA A 19 -78.57 46.45 7.95
C ALA A 19 -77.07 46.84 7.93
N LEU A 20 -76.66 47.80 8.74
CA LEU A 20 -75.25 48.17 8.95
C LEU A 20 -74.50 47.10 9.70
N LYS A 21 -75.08 46.46 10.73
CA LYS A 21 -74.46 45.31 11.45
C LYS A 21 -74.38 44.06 10.56
N ALA A 22 -75.34 43.81 9.67
CA ALA A 22 -75.26 42.72 8.70
C ALA A 22 -74.21 42.94 7.60
N LYS A 23 -74.05 44.18 7.09
CA LYS A 23 -72.98 44.55 6.15
C LYS A 23 -71.60 44.49 6.82
N ARG A 24 -71.45 44.94 8.08
CA ARG A 24 -70.18 44.80 8.83
C ARG A 24 -69.81 43.33 9.13
N LYS A 25 -70.78 42.48 9.49
CA LYS A 25 -70.56 41.01 9.67
C LYS A 25 -70.15 40.34 8.37
N LYS A 26 -70.78 40.66 7.20
CA LYS A 26 -70.35 40.17 5.89
C LYS A 26 -68.96 40.68 5.47
N ALA A 27 -68.66 41.95 5.72
CA ALA A 27 -67.33 42.51 5.48
C ALA A 27 -66.27 41.83 6.36
N LEU A 28 -66.54 41.63 7.64
CA LEU A 28 -65.63 40.91 8.57
C LEU A 28 -65.45 39.44 8.16
N SER A 29 -66.54 38.74 7.71
CA SER A 29 -66.42 37.37 7.24
C SER A 29 -65.63 37.24 5.93
N ILE A 30 -65.72 38.21 5.04
CA ILE A 30 -64.91 38.29 3.80
C ILE A 30 -63.45 38.53 4.16
N VAL A 31 -63.15 39.45 5.07
CA VAL A 31 -61.75 39.71 5.54
C VAL A 31 -61.17 38.48 6.25
N ALA A 32 -61.98 37.79 7.10
CA ALA A 32 -61.54 36.57 7.74
C ALA A 32 -61.29 35.44 6.73
N LEU A 33 -62.10 35.30 5.67
CA LEU A 33 -61.90 34.36 4.59
C LEU A 33 -60.62 34.65 3.79
N ILE A 34 -60.34 35.91 3.48
CA ILE A 34 -59.12 36.33 2.81
C ILE A 34 -57.88 36.03 3.65
N LEU A 35 -57.95 36.28 4.98
CA LEU A 35 -56.85 35.96 5.90
C LEU A 35 -56.61 34.42 6.00
N ILE A 36 -57.69 33.65 6.01
CA ILE A 36 -57.57 32.16 5.98
C ILE A 36 -56.94 31.71 4.67
N ILE A 37 -57.41 32.25 3.52
CA ILE A 37 -56.81 31.92 2.20
C ILE A 37 -55.33 32.34 2.15
N ALA A 38 -54.99 33.52 2.65
CA ALA A 38 -53.62 33.99 2.73
C ALA A 38 -52.76 33.12 3.67
N ALA A 39 -53.30 32.71 4.81
CA ALA A 39 -52.61 31.81 5.73
C ALA A 39 -52.42 30.41 5.13
N VAL A 40 -53.43 29.86 4.42
CA VAL A 40 -53.31 28.60 3.72
C VAL A 40 -52.35 28.69 2.55
N ALA A 41 -52.39 29.77 1.76
CA ALA A 41 -51.44 30.03 0.68
C ALA A 41 -50.01 30.15 1.21
N TYR A 42 -49.82 30.85 2.33
CA TYR A 42 -48.53 30.96 3.03
C TYR A 42 -48.03 29.61 3.56
N ALA A 43 -48.91 28.84 4.19
CA ALA A 43 -48.60 27.50 4.65
C ALA A 43 -48.25 26.52 3.51
N VAL A 44 -49.00 26.58 2.40
CA VAL A 44 -48.69 25.81 1.19
C VAL A 44 -47.35 26.27 0.60
N TRP A 45 -47.10 27.57 0.50
CA TRP A 45 -45.85 28.10 0.01
C TRP A 45 -44.66 27.66 0.89
N THR A 46 -44.76 27.73 2.22
CA THR A 46 -43.69 27.30 3.13
C THR A 46 -43.47 25.79 3.12
N LEU A 47 -44.57 25.00 2.92
CA LEU A 47 -44.48 23.53 2.84
C LEU A 47 -43.96 23.03 1.48
N PHE A 48 -44.23 23.71 0.38
CA PHE A 48 -43.89 23.26 -0.96
C PHE A 48 -42.71 23.98 -1.58
N PHE A 49 -42.35 25.20 -1.19
CA PHE A 49 -41.26 25.97 -1.80
C PHE A 49 -40.01 26.13 -0.94
N ASN A 50 -40.03 25.77 0.34
CA ASN A 50 -38.89 25.91 1.22
C ASN A 50 -38.12 24.59 1.38
N HIS A 51 -37.73 23.98 0.23
CA HIS A 51 -37.04 22.69 0.20
C HIS A 51 -35.55 22.83 -0.16
N SER A 52 -34.95 23.97 -0.03
CA SER A 52 -33.52 24.19 -0.28
C SER A 52 -32.85 24.99 0.81
N VAL A 53 -31.59 24.71 1.04
CA VAL A 53 -30.69 25.52 1.87
C VAL A 53 -29.51 25.98 1.04
N SER A 54 -29.13 27.26 1.16
CA SER A 54 -28.00 27.82 0.44
C SER A 54 -26.94 28.42 1.37
N THR A 55 -25.72 28.51 0.84
CA THR A 55 -24.62 29.23 1.45
C THR A 55 -23.70 29.79 0.36
N GLU A 56 -23.28 31.04 0.53
CA GLU A 56 -22.26 31.70 -0.29
C GLU A 56 -20.84 31.40 0.22
N ASN A 57 -20.72 30.74 1.37
CA ASN A 57 -19.42 30.38 1.96
C ASN A 57 -19.06 28.95 1.54
N ALA A 58 -18.76 28.76 0.27
CA ALA A 58 -18.35 27.51 -0.32
C ALA A 58 -17.08 27.71 -1.16
N TYR A 59 -16.16 26.77 -1.11
CA TYR A 59 -14.88 26.84 -1.81
C TYR A 59 -14.58 25.56 -2.53
N VAL A 60 -14.05 25.69 -3.74
CA VAL A 60 -13.56 24.55 -4.52
C VAL A 60 -12.33 23.95 -3.86
N GLY A 61 -12.37 22.68 -3.59
CA GLY A 61 -11.26 21.87 -3.05
C GLY A 61 -10.87 20.73 -4.00
N ALA A 62 -9.70 20.18 -3.79
CA ALA A 62 -9.22 18.96 -4.46
C ALA A 62 -8.31 18.15 -3.56
N GLU A 63 -8.22 16.85 -3.81
CA GLU A 63 -7.18 16.00 -3.22
C GLU A 63 -5.87 16.19 -4.00
N THR A 64 -5.05 17.12 -3.54
CA THR A 64 -3.78 17.46 -4.16
C THR A 64 -2.70 16.45 -3.83
N ALA A 65 -1.83 16.09 -4.80
CA ALA A 65 -0.65 15.28 -4.55
C ALA A 65 0.60 16.14 -4.47
N SER A 66 1.34 15.99 -3.38
CA SER A 66 2.71 16.49 -3.29
C SER A 66 3.64 15.50 -3.96
N ILE A 67 4.22 15.88 -5.09
CA ILE A 67 5.20 15.07 -5.81
C ILE A 67 6.55 15.21 -5.09
N THR A 68 7.08 14.11 -4.59
CA THR A 68 8.34 14.07 -3.84
C THR A 68 9.36 13.21 -4.54
N SER A 69 10.65 13.53 -4.36
CA SER A 69 11.72 12.64 -4.78
C SER A 69 11.78 11.40 -3.87
N MET A 70 11.98 10.23 -4.45
CA MET A 70 12.24 8.98 -3.72
C MET A 70 13.73 8.60 -3.71
N VAL A 71 14.55 9.30 -4.50
CA VAL A 71 16.00 9.08 -4.62
C VAL A 71 16.75 10.36 -4.35
N SER A 72 18.04 10.22 -3.97
CA SER A 72 18.96 11.35 -3.85
C SER A 72 19.63 11.61 -5.18
N GLY A 73 19.85 12.87 -5.52
CA GLY A 73 20.61 13.23 -6.72
C GLY A 73 20.51 14.70 -7.06
N GLN A 74 21.18 15.11 -8.12
CA GLN A 74 21.06 16.43 -8.71
C GLN A 74 19.96 16.41 -9.77
N VAL A 75 19.10 17.40 -9.79
CA VAL A 75 18.09 17.57 -10.85
C VAL A 75 18.78 17.95 -12.13
N LEU A 76 18.64 17.13 -13.17
CA LEU A 76 19.16 17.40 -14.51
C LEU A 76 18.20 18.29 -15.30
N ASP A 77 16.93 17.89 -15.33
CA ASP A 77 15.89 18.55 -16.10
C ASP A 77 14.59 18.67 -15.33
N VAL A 78 13.88 19.77 -15.55
CA VAL A 78 12.49 19.96 -15.12
C VAL A 78 11.66 20.23 -16.37
N MET A 79 10.83 19.24 -16.75
CA MET A 79 10.11 19.25 -18.03
C MET A 79 8.81 20.04 -18.00
N VAL A 80 8.41 20.53 -16.83
CA VAL A 80 7.12 21.19 -16.62
C VAL A 80 7.28 22.55 -15.94
N SER A 81 6.34 23.45 -16.22
CA SER A 81 6.21 24.77 -15.60
C SER A 81 4.97 24.86 -14.71
N ASP A 82 4.93 25.89 -13.85
CA ASP A 82 3.71 26.20 -13.09
C ASP A 82 2.54 26.46 -14.05
N THR A 83 1.34 26.04 -13.64
CA THR A 83 0.09 26.12 -14.42
C THR A 83 -0.01 25.18 -15.60
N GLN A 84 1.02 24.43 -15.94
CA GLN A 84 1.00 23.47 -17.03
C GLN A 84 0.11 22.27 -16.70
N GLN A 85 -0.71 21.87 -17.67
CA GLN A 85 -1.51 20.66 -17.59
C GLN A 85 -0.66 19.46 -18.01
N VAL A 86 -0.75 18.38 -17.22
CA VAL A 86 -0.02 17.13 -17.43
C VAL A 86 -0.96 15.94 -17.37
N LYS A 87 -0.62 14.87 -18.07
CA LYS A 87 -1.32 13.59 -18.05
C LYS A 87 -0.59 12.59 -17.16
N LYS A 88 -1.33 11.60 -16.70
CA LYS A 88 -0.74 10.47 -15.95
C LYS A 88 0.38 9.81 -16.77
N GLY A 89 1.56 9.69 -16.15
CA GLY A 89 2.74 9.11 -16.76
C GLY A 89 3.67 10.11 -17.43
N ASP A 90 3.27 11.38 -17.60
CA ASP A 90 4.15 12.42 -18.15
C ASP A 90 5.37 12.61 -17.25
N LEU A 91 6.55 12.75 -17.85
CA LEU A 91 7.80 13.02 -17.14
C LEU A 91 7.81 14.46 -16.62
N LEU A 92 7.94 14.60 -15.30
CA LEU A 92 7.95 15.88 -14.62
C LEU A 92 9.37 16.38 -14.34
N VAL A 93 10.20 15.49 -13.78
CA VAL A 93 11.57 15.80 -13.35
C VAL A 93 12.46 14.61 -13.65
N ARG A 94 13.69 14.90 -14.13
CA ARG A 94 14.77 13.92 -14.26
C ARG A 94 15.86 14.22 -13.24
N VAL A 95 16.14 13.28 -12.38
CA VAL A 95 17.26 13.31 -11.44
C VAL A 95 18.45 12.59 -12.10
N ASN A 96 19.68 12.98 -11.75
CA ASN A 96 20.88 12.34 -12.28
C ASN A 96 20.90 10.84 -11.95
N GLU A 97 20.91 10.02 -12.98
CA GLU A 97 20.81 8.56 -12.90
C GLU A 97 22.16 7.85 -12.69
N ARG A 98 23.30 8.58 -12.83
CA ARG A 98 24.65 7.97 -12.80
C ARG A 98 24.92 7.16 -11.53
N ASP A 99 24.53 7.68 -10.37
CA ASP A 99 24.72 6.97 -9.11
C ASP A 99 23.86 5.69 -9.05
N ALA A 100 22.65 5.74 -9.58
CA ALA A 100 21.74 4.60 -9.67
C ALA A 100 22.23 3.56 -10.70
N GLU A 101 22.79 4.00 -11.83
CA GLU A 101 23.41 3.10 -12.83
C GLU A 101 24.62 2.36 -12.24
N ILE A 102 25.46 3.04 -11.49
CA ILE A 102 26.61 2.42 -10.80
C ILE A 102 26.09 1.39 -9.77
N ALA A 103 25.09 1.73 -8.97
CA ALA A 103 24.47 0.82 -8.01
C ALA A 103 23.85 -0.40 -8.70
N LEU A 104 23.20 -0.21 -9.85
CA LEU A 104 22.64 -1.30 -10.66
C LEU A 104 23.75 -2.24 -11.16
N ALA A 105 24.84 -1.68 -11.71
CA ALA A 105 25.97 -2.48 -12.18
C ALA A 105 26.63 -3.27 -11.04
N GLN A 106 26.77 -2.68 -9.86
CA GLN A 106 27.28 -3.36 -8.66
C GLN A 106 26.35 -4.51 -8.23
N ALA A 107 25.04 -4.29 -8.17
CA ALA A 107 24.07 -5.31 -7.80
C ALA A 107 24.02 -6.48 -8.80
N GLN A 108 24.20 -6.19 -10.12
CA GLN A 108 24.34 -7.23 -11.16
C GLN A 108 25.60 -8.08 -10.94
N ALA A 109 26.73 -7.43 -10.63
CA ALA A 109 27.98 -8.13 -10.34
C ALA A 109 27.87 -9.01 -9.08
N GLU A 110 27.19 -8.52 -8.02
CA GLU A 110 26.94 -9.30 -6.82
C GLU A 110 26.08 -10.55 -7.10
N LEU A 111 25.05 -10.42 -7.92
CA LEU A 111 24.23 -11.58 -8.34
C LEU A 111 25.06 -12.61 -9.10
N MET A 112 25.85 -12.18 -10.07
CA MET A 112 26.75 -13.08 -10.81
C MET A 112 27.79 -13.74 -9.91
N LYS A 113 28.28 -13.05 -8.90
CA LYS A 113 29.19 -13.61 -7.89
C LYS A 113 28.51 -14.69 -7.07
N ALA A 114 27.29 -14.45 -6.55
CA ALA A 114 26.53 -15.43 -5.78
C ALA A 114 26.22 -16.70 -6.58
N GLN A 115 25.83 -16.56 -7.86
CA GLN A 115 25.59 -17.68 -8.76
C GLN A 115 26.85 -18.52 -9.01
N ARG A 116 28.01 -17.84 -9.22
CA ARG A 116 29.29 -18.53 -9.37
C ARG A 116 29.70 -19.28 -8.11
N GLN A 117 29.44 -18.71 -6.94
CA GLN A 117 29.72 -19.38 -5.65
C GLN A 117 28.92 -20.67 -5.50
N TYR A 118 27.62 -20.64 -5.87
CA TYR A 118 26.81 -21.85 -5.91
C TYR A 118 27.40 -22.93 -6.83
N LYS A 119 27.76 -22.55 -8.09
CA LYS A 119 28.37 -23.48 -9.05
C LYS A 119 29.69 -24.03 -8.54
N GLN A 120 30.48 -23.22 -7.87
CA GLN A 120 31.73 -23.70 -7.24
C GLN A 120 31.46 -24.72 -6.15
N THR A 121 30.49 -24.50 -5.27
CA THR A 121 30.10 -25.44 -4.23
C THR A 121 29.58 -26.75 -4.84
N GLN A 122 28.78 -26.65 -5.89
CA GLN A 122 28.28 -27.83 -6.63
C GLN A 122 29.42 -28.65 -7.29
N ALA A 123 30.37 -27.96 -7.92
CA ALA A 123 31.55 -28.62 -8.51
C ALA A 123 32.41 -29.30 -7.43
N ASN A 124 32.55 -28.65 -6.26
CA ASN A 124 33.24 -29.25 -5.13
C ASN A 124 32.54 -30.50 -4.58
N SER A 125 31.19 -30.50 -4.54
CA SER A 125 30.41 -31.71 -4.19
C SER A 125 30.70 -32.83 -5.14
N SER A 126 30.79 -32.57 -6.46
CA SER A 126 31.12 -33.60 -7.45
C SER A 126 32.52 -34.16 -7.25
N ALA A 127 33.51 -33.33 -6.93
CA ALA A 127 34.86 -33.77 -6.61
C ALA A 127 34.93 -34.62 -5.34
N LEU A 128 34.24 -34.20 -4.28
CA LEU A 128 34.14 -34.94 -3.03
C LEU A 128 33.40 -36.29 -3.20
N ASN A 129 32.38 -36.34 -4.05
CA ASN A 129 31.71 -37.58 -4.40
C ASN A 129 32.65 -38.55 -5.11
N SER A 130 33.47 -38.07 -6.02
CA SER A 130 34.53 -38.89 -6.63
C SER A 130 35.52 -39.43 -5.59
N GLN A 131 35.87 -38.67 -4.57
CA GLN A 131 36.72 -39.09 -3.46
C GLN A 131 36.06 -40.22 -2.63
N VAL A 132 34.72 -40.19 -2.45
CA VAL A 132 33.98 -41.28 -1.80
C VAL A 132 34.10 -42.58 -2.61
N PHE A 133 33.98 -42.51 -3.95
CA PHE A 133 34.18 -43.69 -4.81
C PHE A 133 35.60 -44.28 -4.70
N VAL A 134 36.64 -43.42 -4.69
CA VAL A 134 38.03 -43.88 -4.50
C VAL A 134 38.19 -44.57 -3.13
N SER A 135 37.54 -44.06 -2.09
CA SER A 135 37.59 -44.67 -0.76
C SER A 135 36.82 -46.03 -0.71
N ASP A 136 35.76 -46.16 -1.51
CA ASP A 136 34.98 -47.39 -1.67
C ASP A 136 35.81 -48.48 -2.36
N ASP A 137 36.51 -48.13 -3.43
CA ASP A 137 37.49 -49.05 -4.10
C ASP A 137 38.60 -49.52 -3.13
N GLY A 138 39.00 -48.62 -2.20
CA GLY A 138 39.91 -48.93 -1.10
C GLY A 138 39.37 -50.04 -0.16
N ILE A 139 38.08 -50.04 0.16
CA ILE A 139 37.40 -51.05 0.94
C ILE A 139 37.45 -52.42 0.19
N HIS A 140 37.06 -52.41 -1.09
CA HIS A 140 37.09 -53.63 -1.90
C HIS A 140 38.50 -54.28 -1.96
N SER A 141 39.54 -53.45 -2.07
CA SER A 141 40.94 -53.90 -2.00
C SER A 141 41.29 -54.52 -0.65
N ALA A 142 40.86 -53.87 0.46
CA ALA A 142 41.09 -54.39 1.81
C ALA A 142 40.29 -55.68 2.12
N GLU A 143 39.07 -55.80 1.60
CA GLU A 143 38.27 -57.03 1.68
C GLU A 143 38.95 -58.22 0.98
N ALA A 144 39.52 -57.96 -0.21
CA ALA A 144 40.30 -59.00 -0.92
C ALA A 144 41.53 -59.46 -0.12
N GLN A 145 42.18 -58.49 0.61
CA GLN A 145 43.30 -58.80 1.51
C GLN A 145 42.86 -59.69 2.68
N VAL A 146 41.71 -59.36 3.31
CA VAL A 146 41.13 -60.18 4.38
C VAL A 146 40.79 -61.61 3.87
N ALA A 147 40.18 -61.72 2.69
CA ALA A 147 39.85 -63.00 2.09
C ALA A 147 41.10 -63.88 1.81
N LYS A 148 42.19 -63.25 1.32
CA LYS A 148 43.48 -63.89 1.15
C LYS A 148 44.06 -64.37 2.48
N ALA A 149 44.15 -63.51 3.47
CA ALA A 149 44.70 -63.92 4.76
C ALA A 149 43.86 -64.95 5.48
N GLN A 150 42.53 -64.95 5.30
CA GLN A 150 41.66 -66.00 5.83
C GLN A 150 41.93 -67.33 5.15
N ALA A 151 42.19 -67.43 3.82
CA ALA A 151 42.52 -68.61 3.10
C ALA A 151 43.90 -69.15 3.57
N GLU A 152 44.88 -68.31 3.83
CA GLU A 152 46.18 -68.68 4.38
C GLU A 152 46.06 -69.31 5.77
N LEU A 153 45.23 -68.67 6.67
CA LEU A 153 44.95 -69.24 7.98
C LEU A 153 44.27 -70.59 7.90
N ASN A 154 43.27 -70.73 7.05
CA ASN A 154 42.57 -72.00 6.83
C ASN A 154 43.55 -73.13 6.36
N LYS A 155 44.47 -72.77 5.47
CA LYS A 155 45.52 -73.68 5.00
C LYS A 155 46.45 -74.11 6.15
N ALA A 156 46.96 -73.12 6.94
CA ALA A 156 47.85 -73.42 8.10
C ALA A 156 47.14 -74.26 9.17
N GLN A 157 45.86 -73.99 9.46
CA GLN A 157 45.06 -74.80 10.38
C GLN A 157 44.87 -76.28 9.87
N ASN A 158 44.59 -76.49 8.59
CA ASN A 158 44.46 -77.81 8.03
C ASN A 158 45.80 -78.56 8.07
N ASP A 159 46.93 -77.87 7.81
CA ASP A 159 48.24 -78.44 7.90
C ASP A 159 48.59 -78.85 9.32
N LEU A 160 48.30 -78.01 10.31
CA LEU A 160 48.45 -78.26 11.75
C LEU A 160 47.62 -79.53 12.14
N ALA A 161 46.34 -79.59 11.76
CA ALA A 161 45.42 -80.66 12.09
C ALA A 161 45.96 -81.99 11.55
N ARG A 162 46.43 -82.06 10.30
CA ARG A 162 47.06 -83.22 9.70
C ARG A 162 48.35 -83.65 10.41
N ARG A 163 49.23 -82.65 10.74
CA ARG A 163 50.49 -82.96 11.46
C ARG A 163 50.25 -83.41 12.87
N SER A 164 49.24 -82.87 13.55
CA SER A 164 48.80 -83.27 14.88
C SER A 164 48.41 -84.74 14.91
N GLN A 165 47.63 -85.20 13.90
CA GLN A 165 47.28 -86.62 13.79
C GLN A 165 48.52 -87.56 13.51
N LEU A 166 49.47 -87.14 12.65
CA LEU A 166 50.71 -87.88 12.37
C LEU A 166 51.66 -87.91 13.59
N SER A 167 51.69 -86.83 14.42
CA SER A 167 52.45 -86.78 15.66
C SER A 167 51.96 -87.83 16.68
N ALA A 168 50.62 -87.98 16.80
CA ALA A 168 50.01 -89.02 17.66
C ALA A 168 50.43 -90.48 17.31
N SER A 169 50.73 -90.71 16.03
CA SER A 169 51.26 -92.00 15.54
C SER A 169 52.79 -92.13 15.60
N GLY A 170 53.50 -91.07 16.08
CA GLY A 170 54.95 -91.06 16.10
C GLY A 170 55.63 -90.82 14.76
N ALA A 171 54.91 -90.37 13.71
CA ALA A 171 55.40 -90.23 12.36
C ALA A 171 56.09 -88.89 12.05
N ILE A 172 56.04 -87.90 12.97
CA ILE A 172 56.68 -86.61 12.83
C ILE A 172 57.35 -86.14 14.14
N SER A 173 58.32 -85.20 14.04
CA SER A 173 59.04 -84.67 15.20
C SER A 173 58.22 -83.66 15.96
N LYS A 174 58.48 -83.40 17.26
CA LYS A 174 57.90 -82.35 18.06
C LYS A 174 58.19 -80.93 17.48
N GLU A 175 59.35 -80.85 16.81
CA GLU A 175 59.82 -79.59 16.19
C GLU A 175 58.96 -79.26 14.96
N GLU A 176 58.61 -80.22 14.15
CA GLU A 176 57.69 -80.05 12.98
C GLU A 176 56.28 -79.66 13.45
N LEU A 177 55.78 -80.20 14.53
CA LEU A 177 54.50 -79.82 15.11
C LEU A 177 54.53 -78.37 15.62
N SER A 178 55.62 -77.98 16.35
CA SER A 178 55.83 -76.63 16.83
C SER A 178 55.93 -75.61 15.69
N ALA A 179 56.60 -75.97 14.61
CA ALA A 179 56.67 -75.13 13.37
C ALA A 179 55.29 -74.88 12.76
N ALA A 180 54.45 -75.96 12.71
CA ALA A 180 53.08 -75.86 12.19
C ALA A 180 52.20 -74.97 13.10
N GLN A 181 52.35 -75.06 14.43
CA GLN A 181 51.65 -74.21 15.39
C GLN A 181 52.09 -72.75 15.19
N SER A 182 53.37 -72.52 14.99
CA SER A 182 53.89 -71.16 14.75
C SER A 182 53.38 -70.61 13.42
N ALA A 183 53.20 -71.41 12.40
CA ALA A 183 52.59 -71.01 11.11
C ALA A 183 51.13 -70.61 11.26
N VAL A 184 50.35 -71.26 12.09
CA VAL A 184 48.98 -70.88 12.40
C VAL A 184 48.96 -69.51 13.15
N ASN A 185 49.84 -69.38 14.16
CA ASN A 185 49.92 -68.13 14.90
C ASN A 185 50.28 -66.92 13.98
N ASN A 186 51.24 -67.15 13.08
CA ASN A 186 51.64 -66.12 12.09
C ASN A 186 50.49 -65.78 11.10
N ALA A 187 49.80 -66.83 10.61
CA ALA A 187 48.63 -66.58 9.69
C ALA A 187 47.50 -65.95 10.41
N GLN A 188 47.24 -66.18 11.70
CA GLN A 188 46.25 -65.48 12.51
C GLN A 188 46.61 -64.00 12.67
N ALA A 189 47.87 -63.73 13.00
CA ALA A 189 48.35 -62.33 13.09
C ALA A 189 48.22 -61.58 11.76
N GLY A 190 48.47 -62.26 10.64
CA GLY A 190 48.27 -61.77 9.28
C GLY A 190 46.80 -61.44 9.00
N LEU A 191 45.85 -62.27 9.42
CA LEU A 191 44.44 -62.04 9.30
C LEU A 191 44.00 -60.85 10.15
N ASP A 192 44.50 -60.72 11.38
CA ASP A 192 44.16 -59.59 12.28
C ASP A 192 44.71 -58.27 11.75
N LEU A 193 45.88 -58.30 11.11
CA LEU A 193 46.41 -57.13 10.41
C LEU A 193 45.56 -56.74 9.19
N ALA A 194 45.12 -57.71 8.38
CA ALA A 194 44.27 -57.45 7.24
C ALA A 194 42.89 -56.90 7.65
N LYS A 195 42.31 -57.40 8.79
CA LYS A 195 41.07 -56.87 9.34
C LYS A 195 41.25 -55.43 9.85
N ALA A 196 42.36 -55.11 10.49
CA ALA A 196 42.68 -53.75 10.92
C ALA A 196 42.80 -52.80 9.69
N GLY A 197 43.39 -53.27 8.59
CA GLY A 197 43.43 -52.56 7.31
C GLY A 197 42.04 -52.26 6.75
N LEU A 198 41.13 -53.27 6.79
CA LEU A 198 39.73 -53.09 6.36
C LEU A 198 39.01 -52.05 7.24
N ALA A 199 39.16 -52.11 8.56
CA ALA A 199 38.58 -51.13 9.49
C ALA A 199 39.10 -49.70 9.24
N GLN A 200 40.38 -49.58 8.86
CA GLN A 200 40.97 -48.30 8.47
C GLN A 200 40.36 -47.77 7.15
N ALA A 201 40.19 -48.63 6.15
CA ALA A 201 39.57 -48.25 4.86
C ALA A 201 38.09 -47.79 5.05
N GLN A 202 37.33 -48.53 5.87
CA GLN A 202 35.95 -48.17 6.22
C GLN A 202 35.89 -46.84 6.95
N SER A 203 36.81 -46.56 7.87
CA SER A 203 36.89 -45.27 8.57
C SER A 203 37.22 -44.13 7.60
N SER A 204 38.09 -44.38 6.64
CA SER A 204 38.45 -43.41 5.59
C SER A 204 37.25 -43.05 4.71
N GLN A 205 36.48 -44.09 4.26
CA GLN A 205 35.27 -43.87 3.49
C GLN A 205 34.24 -43.06 4.27
N LYS A 206 34.00 -43.38 5.56
CA LYS A 206 33.09 -42.64 6.40
C LYS A 206 33.49 -41.19 6.55
N ALA A 207 34.78 -40.92 6.70
CA ALA A 207 35.30 -39.54 6.73
C ALA A 207 35.05 -38.78 5.42
N ALA A 208 35.29 -39.42 4.27
CA ALA A 208 34.99 -38.86 2.95
C ALA A 208 33.50 -38.56 2.77
N GLN A 209 32.62 -39.51 3.16
CA GLN A 209 31.16 -39.31 3.13
C GLN A 209 30.72 -38.13 4.03
N SER A 210 31.29 -38.01 5.23
CA SER A 210 30.98 -36.92 6.16
C SER A 210 31.40 -35.58 5.56
N THR A 211 32.55 -35.52 4.87
CA THR A 211 33.02 -34.28 4.20
C THR A 211 32.11 -33.91 3.03
N LEU A 212 31.68 -34.88 2.22
CA LEU A 212 30.68 -34.66 1.18
C LEU A 212 29.37 -34.13 1.75
N ALA A 213 28.82 -34.79 2.77
CA ALA A 213 27.57 -34.38 3.40
C ALA A 213 27.64 -32.98 3.98
N ALA A 214 28.76 -32.57 4.57
CA ALA A 214 28.98 -31.23 5.07
C ALA A 214 28.98 -30.17 3.94
N ASN A 215 29.59 -30.48 2.79
CA ASN A 215 29.56 -29.59 1.63
C ASN A 215 28.17 -29.53 0.98
N GLU A 216 27.48 -30.65 0.86
CA GLU A 216 26.10 -30.70 0.34
C GLU A 216 25.11 -29.94 1.23
N ALA A 217 25.35 -29.92 2.54
CA ALA A 217 24.48 -29.17 3.46
C ALA A 217 24.43 -27.65 3.13
N LEU A 218 25.46 -27.11 2.48
CA LEU A 218 25.52 -25.70 2.07
C LEU A 218 24.53 -25.39 0.92
N ILE A 219 24.18 -26.40 0.11
CA ILE A 219 23.31 -26.22 -1.07
C ILE A 219 22.06 -27.09 -1.03
N ARG A 220 21.86 -27.85 0.07
CA ARG A 220 20.74 -28.76 0.22
C ARG A 220 19.40 -28.05 0.10
N GLY A 221 18.51 -28.56 -0.79
CA GLY A 221 17.16 -28.02 -1.00
C GLY A 221 17.12 -26.71 -1.79
N SER A 222 18.25 -26.26 -2.31
CA SER A 222 18.35 -25.07 -3.13
C SER A 222 18.93 -25.37 -4.52
N ASN A 223 18.71 -24.44 -5.44
CA ASN A 223 19.25 -24.46 -6.80
C ASN A 223 19.97 -23.13 -7.09
N GLU A 224 20.52 -22.98 -8.28
CA GLU A 224 21.26 -21.78 -8.71
C GLU A 224 20.48 -20.46 -8.51
N THR A 225 19.14 -20.51 -8.46
CA THR A 225 18.27 -19.34 -8.34
C THR A 225 17.64 -19.18 -6.95
N SER A 226 17.71 -20.21 -6.08
CA SER A 226 17.00 -20.25 -4.80
C SER A 226 17.90 -20.36 -3.57
N THR A 227 19.23 -20.31 -3.73
CA THR A 227 20.12 -20.20 -2.57
C THR A 227 19.93 -18.85 -1.86
N PRO A 228 20.04 -18.79 -0.54
CA PRO A 228 19.87 -17.55 0.22
C PRO A 228 20.72 -16.39 -0.31
N ASP A 229 21.98 -16.63 -0.66
CA ASP A 229 22.88 -15.61 -1.17
C ASP A 229 22.42 -15.07 -2.53
N VAL A 230 21.92 -15.93 -3.41
CA VAL A 230 21.37 -15.52 -4.70
C VAL A 230 20.08 -14.75 -4.53
N LEU A 231 19.19 -15.15 -3.60
CA LEU A 231 17.96 -14.42 -3.31
C LEU A 231 18.24 -13.01 -2.73
N ILE A 232 19.22 -12.90 -1.84
CA ILE A 232 19.67 -11.61 -1.32
C ILE A 232 20.20 -10.71 -2.45
N ALA A 233 21.06 -11.25 -3.31
CA ALA A 233 21.62 -10.52 -4.45
C ALA A 233 20.52 -10.13 -5.47
N GLN A 234 19.52 -10.99 -5.70
CA GLN A 234 18.36 -10.67 -6.54
C GLN A 234 17.52 -9.53 -5.94
N ALA A 235 17.31 -9.54 -4.61
CA ALA A 235 16.58 -8.48 -3.94
C ALA A 235 17.31 -7.13 -4.06
N ARG A 236 18.64 -7.11 -3.93
CA ARG A 236 19.47 -5.91 -4.15
C ARG A 236 19.40 -5.42 -5.59
N LEU A 237 19.43 -6.36 -6.55
CA LEU A 237 19.26 -6.01 -7.96
C LEU A 237 17.90 -5.36 -8.23
N LYS A 238 16.82 -5.93 -7.70
CA LYS A 238 15.48 -5.35 -7.82
C LYS A 238 15.41 -3.95 -7.20
N GLN A 239 16.03 -3.75 -6.05
CA GLN A 239 16.09 -2.44 -5.42
C GLN A 239 16.85 -1.42 -6.32
N ALA A 240 17.99 -1.79 -6.87
CA ALA A 240 18.77 -0.91 -7.74
C ALA A 240 18.00 -0.56 -9.04
N ILE A 241 17.26 -1.50 -9.63
CA ILE A 241 16.38 -1.25 -10.79
C ILE A 241 15.30 -0.23 -10.41
N LEU A 242 14.63 -0.44 -9.27
CA LEU A 242 13.58 0.45 -8.80
C LEU A 242 14.11 1.86 -8.50
N ASP A 243 15.31 1.97 -7.95
CA ASP A 243 15.93 3.27 -7.67
C ASP A 243 16.35 4.00 -8.95
N LEU A 244 16.76 3.27 -9.99
CA LEU A 244 16.98 3.82 -11.32
C LEU A 244 15.66 4.31 -11.96
N GLU A 245 14.57 3.53 -11.89
CA GLU A 245 13.26 3.96 -12.38
C GLU A 245 12.75 5.22 -11.66
N ARG A 246 13.05 5.36 -10.38
CA ARG A 246 12.68 6.52 -9.55
C ARG A 246 13.46 7.79 -9.85
N THR A 247 14.51 7.74 -10.67
CA THR A 247 15.18 8.94 -11.17
C THR A 247 14.32 9.71 -12.16
N GLU A 248 13.38 9.02 -12.84
CA GLU A 248 12.35 9.61 -13.67
C GLU A 248 11.07 9.82 -12.86
N ILE A 249 10.80 11.05 -12.45
CA ILE A 249 9.63 11.38 -11.64
C ILE A 249 8.46 11.72 -12.56
N LYS A 250 7.41 10.89 -12.53
CA LYS A 250 6.24 10.97 -13.42
C LYS A 250 4.98 11.38 -12.68
N ALA A 251 4.03 11.97 -13.42
CA ALA A 251 2.72 12.36 -12.90
C ALA A 251 1.89 11.12 -12.52
N PRO A 252 1.34 11.03 -11.28
CA PRO A 252 0.53 9.89 -10.84
C PRO A 252 -0.90 9.91 -11.42
N PHE A 253 -1.42 11.06 -11.81
CA PHE A 253 -2.74 11.28 -12.41
C PHE A 253 -2.76 12.54 -13.27
N ASP A 254 -3.85 12.72 -14.03
CA ASP A 254 -4.06 13.92 -14.86
C ASP A 254 -4.35 15.14 -13.99
N GLY A 255 -3.63 16.23 -14.22
CA GLY A 255 -3.77 17.40 -13.38
C GLY A 255 -3.03 18.63 -13.89
N VAL A 256 -2.99 19.66 -13.05
CA VAL A 256 -2.27 20.91 -13.30
C VAL A 256 -1.21 21.09 -12.22
N ILE A 257 -0.01 21.49 -12.63
CA ILE A 257 1.08 21.86 -11.72
C ILE A 257 0.70 23.17 -11.01
N ALA A 258 0.53 23.11 -9.68
CA ALA A 258 0.11 24.29 -8.91
C ALA A 258 1.27 25.05 -8.26
N ARG A 259 2.33 24.37 -7.89
CA ARG A 259 3.51 24.98 -7.26
C ARG A 259 4.73 24.11 -7.55
N ARG A 260 5.70 24.69 -8.22
CA ARG A 260 7.00 24.06 -8.49
C ARG A 260 8.05 24.65 -7.55
N ASN A 261 8.61 23.80 -6.67
CA ASN A 261 9.61 24.20 -5.67
C ASN A 261 11.02 23.74 -6.03
N ILE A 262 11.26 23.32 -7.28
CA ILE A 262 12.51 22.71 -7.72
C ILE A 262 13.08 23.41 -8.95
N GLN A 263 14.41 23.49 -9.02
CA GLN A 263 15.13 24.06 -10.15
C GLN A 263 16.20 23.09 -10.67
N VAL A 264 16.55 23.23 -11.93
CA VAL A 264 17.69 22.50 -12.55
C VAL A 264 18.98 22.81 -11.79
N GLY A 265 19.78 21.79 -11.54
CA GLY A 265 21.02 21.89 -10.76
C GLY A 265 20.86 21.72 -9.25
N GLN A 266 19.64 21.81 -8.73
CA GLN A 266 19.37 21.63 -7.30
C GLN A 266 19.55 20.16 -6.88
N ARG A 267 20.12 19.94 -5.69
CA ARG A 267 20.21 18.59 -5.10
C ARG A 267 18.95 18.27 -4.31
N VAL A 268 18.42 17.06 -4.52
CA VAL A 268 17.24 16.53 -3.82
C VAL A 268 17.61 15.29 -3.01
N ALA A 269 16.80 15.00 -2.00
CA ALA A 269 16.86 13.81 -1.17
C ALA A 269 15.47 13.15 -1.08
N PRO A 270 15.36 11.89 -0.67
CA PRO A 270 14.06 11.23 -0.44
C PRO A 270 13.17 12.06 0.48
N GLY A 271 11.91 12.28 0.06
CA GLY A 271 10.94 13.11 0.78
C GLY A 271 10.97 14.61 0.44
N THR A 272 11.94 15.10 -0.35
CA THR A 272 11.93 16.49 -0.82
C THR A 272 10.72 16.72 -1.72
N VAL A 273 9.86 17.70 -1.36
CA VAL A 273 8.71 18.11 -2.18
C VAL A 273 9.19 18.91 -3.37
N LEU A 274 8.93 18.42 -4.57
CA LEU A 274 9.34 19.01 -5.82
C LEU A 274 8.28 19.96 -6.39
N MET A 275 7.03 19.50 -6.37
CA MET A 275 5.89 20.26 -6.88
C MET A 275 4.58 19.72 -6.32
N MET A 276 3.50 20.47 -6.52
CA MET A 276 2.15 20.06 -6.18
C MET A 276 1.33 19.85 -7.45
N LEU A 277 0.67 18.71 -7.55
CA LEU A 277 -0.23 18.35 -8.65
C LEU A 277 -1.66 18.37 -8.16
N VAL A 278 -2.51 19.14 -8.87
CA VAL A 278 -3.94 19.30 -8.57
C VAL A 278 -4.74 18.57 -9.64
N PRO A 279 -5.61 17.60 -9.28
CA PRO A 279 -6.47 16.94 -10.25
C PRO A 279 -7.52 17.92 -10.80
N ILE A 280 -7.81 17.85 -12.11
CA ILE A 280 -8.81 18.71 -12.77
C ILE A 280 -10.19 18.07 -12.88
N SER A 281 -10.27 16.74 -12.78
CA SER A 281 -11.52 15.98 -12.98
C SER A 281 -12.19 15.54 -11.67
N LYS A 282 -11.53 15.71 -10.52
CA LYS A 282 -12.01 15.25 -9.21
C LYS A 282 -12.00 16.39 -8.21
N LEU A 283 -12.77 17.44 -8.55
CA LEU A 283 -12.97 18.56 -7.65
C LEU A 283 -14.20 18.34 -6.78
N TYR A 284 -14.18 18.90 -5.60
CA TYR A 284 -15.31 18.97 -4.69
C TYR A 284 -15.46 20.39 -4.17
N VAL A 285 -16.59 20.67 -3.56
CA VAL A 285 -16.83 21.94 -2.87
C VAL A 285 -17.05 21.66 -1.40
N ASP A 286 -16.30 22.32 -0.56
CA ASP A 286 -16.55 22.38 0.88
C ASP A 286 -17.42 23.61 1.18
N ALA A 287 -18.73 23.37 1.33
CA ALA A 287 -19.74 24.38 1.57
C ALA A 287 -20.04 24.53 3.06
N ASN A 288 -19.79 25.69 3.63
CA ASN A 288 -19.90 25.97 5.06
C ASN A 288 -21.31 26.46 5.41
N PHE A 289 -22.21 25.56 5.79
CA PHE A 289 -23.56 25.86 6.21
C PHE A 289 -23.62 26.21 7.70
N LYS A 290 -24.58 27.05 8.08
CA LYS A 290 -24.89 27.31 9.49
C LYS A 290 -25.50 26.06 10.13
N GLU A 291 -25.15 25.77 11.38
CA GLU A 291 -25.67 24.65 12.15
C GLU A 291 -27.22 24.51 12.06
N SER A 292 -27.92 25.65 12.13
CA SER A 292 -29.39 25.69 12.04
C SER A 292 -29.98 25.24 10.69
N GLN A 293 -29.19 25.25 9.63
CA GLN A 293 -29.61 24.86 8.27
C GLN A 293 -29.47 23.36 8.00
N LEU A 294 -28.69 22.64 8.82
CA LEU A 294 -28.23 21.28 8.52
C LEU A 294 -29.19 20.17 8.98
N ALA A 295 -30.23 20.48 9.73
CA ALA A 295 -31.14 19.48 10.34
C ALA A 295 -31.76 18.51 9.33
N LYS A 296 -31.95 18.92 8.07
CA LYS A 296 -32.58 18.14 7.00
C LYS A 296 -31.59 17.74 5.89
N VAL A 297 -30.33 18.16 5.95
CA VAL A 297 -29.31 17.80 4.97
C VAL A 297 -28.81 16.39 5.22
N LYS A 298 -28.68 15.58 4.17
CA LYS A 298 -28.22 14.18 4.21
C LYS A 298 -27.29 13.90 3.05
N ALA A 299 -26.37 12.96 3.25
CA ALA A 299 -25.56 12.42 2.16
C ALA A 299 -26.45 11.85 1.04
N GLY A 300 -26.03 12.04 -0.20
CA GLY A 300 -26.75 11.64 -1.41
C GLY A 300 -27.69 12.69 -2.00
N GLN A 301 -28.00 13.77 -1.27
CA GLN A 301 -28.83 14.86 -1.80
C GLN A 301 -28.13 15.60 -2.95
N LYS A 302 -28.92 16.09 -3.90
CA LYS A 302 -28.45 16.88 -5.03
C LYS A 302 -28.24 18.34 -4.61
N ALA A 303 -27.18 18.92 -5.13
CA ALA A 303 -26.86 20.32 -4.97
C ALA A 303 -26.64 20.99 -6.33
N VAL A 304 -27.02 22.24 -6.42
CA VAL A 304 -26.71 23.14 -7.54
C VAL A 304 -25.74 24.17 -7.01
N LEU A 305 -24.67 24.41 -7.74
CA LEU A 305 -23.62 25.33 -7.37
C LEU A 305 -23.36 26.32 -8.49
N THR A 306 -23.14 27.58 -8.17
CA THR A 306 -22.72 28.62 -9.11
C THR A 306 -21.37 29.16 -8.66
N SER A 307 -20.52 29.51 -9.62
CA SER A 307 -19.18 30.03 -9.34
C SER A 307 -19.10 31.51 -9.70
N ASP A 308 -18.52 32.33 -8.83
CA ASP A 308 -18.27 33.74 -9.10
C ASP A 308 -17.45 33.97 -10.38
N LEU A 309 -16.67 32.96 -10.83
CA LEU A 309 -15.89 33.02 -12.06
C LEU A 309 -16.75 33.05 -13.31
N TYR A 310 -17.87 32.31 -13.34
CA TYR A 310 -18.75 32.14 -14.50
C TYR A 310 -20.10 32.88 -14.32
N GLY A 311 -20.36 33.43 -13.12
CA GLY A 311 -21.64 34.04 -12.79
C GLY A 311 -22.78 33.00 -12.69
N ASP A 312 -24.04 33.52 -12.70
CA ASP A 312 -25.23 32.69 -12.53
C ASP A 312 -25.66 31.93 -13.81
N GLU A 313 -24.97 32.15 -14.95
CA GLU A 313 -25.29 31.52 -16.21
C GLU A 313 -24.82 30.07 -16.30
N VAL A 314 -23.82 29.69 -15.47
CA VAL A 314 -23.25 28.32 -15.42
C VAL A 314 -23.55 27.67 -14.09
N GLU A 315 -24.44 26.69 -14.13
CA GLU A 315 -24.78 25.88 -12.97
C GLU A 315 -23.95 24.59 -12.97
N PHE A 316 -23.36 24.27 -11.84
CA PHE A 316 -22.65 22.99 -11.59
C PHE A 316 -23.55 22.09 -10.75
N HIS A 317 -23.68 20.85 -11.14
CA HIS A 317 -24.42 19.85 -10.38
C HIS A 317 -23.48 19.03 -9.50
N GLY A 318 -23.90 18.84 -8.26
CA GLY A 318 -23.14 18.07 -7.31
C GLY A 318 -24.01 17.14 -6.47
N THR A 319 -23.34 16.27 -5.75
CA THR A 319 -23.99 15.37 -4.79
C THR A 319 -23.30 15.52 -3.43
N VAL A 320 -24.10 15.68 -2.37
CA VAL A 320 -23.60 15.73 -1.00
C VAL A 320 -22.94 14.41 -0.63
N VAL A 321 -21.64 14.44 -0.35
CA VAL A 321 -20.86 13.26 0.07
C VAL A 321 -21.03 13.03 1.57
N GLY A 322 -20.99 14.11 2.37
CA GLY A 322 -21.10 14.03 3.81
C GLY A 322 -20.71 15.32 4.51
N PHE A 323 -20.63 15.27 5.82
CA PHE A 323 -20.26 16.36 6.70
C PHE A 323 -18.82 16.20 7.19
N SER A 324 -18.15 17.31 7.42
CA SER A 324 -16.88 17.30 8.17
C SER A 324 -17.11 16.78 9.60
N GLY A 325 -16.10 16.14 10.18
CA GLY A 325 -16.16 15.61 11.56
C GLY A 325 -16.22 16.69 12.65
N GLY A 326 -16.17 18.00 12.29
CA GLY A 326 -16.29 19.11 13.23
C GLY A 326 -16.39 20.45 12.53
N THR A 327 -16.70 21.49 13.29
CA THR A 327 -16.77 22.88 12.81
C THR A 327 -15.38 23.43 12.54
N GLY A 328 -15.28 24.44 11.67
CA GLY A 328 -14.01 25.10 11.39
C GLY A 328 -13.33 25.69 12.64
N SER A 329 -14.11 26.13 13.64
CA SER A 329 -13.57 26.62 14.91
C SER A 329 -13.00 25.50 15.79
N ALA A 330 -13.52 24.27 15.70
CA ALA A 330 -13.00 23.12 16.47
C ALA A 330 -11.63 22.66 15.99
N PHE A 331 -11.31 22.86 14.71
CA PHE A 331 -10.04 22.49 14.09
C PHE A 331 -9.12 23.66 13.80
N ALA A 332 -9.49 24.86 14.28
CA ALA A 332 -8.62 26.04 14.11
C ALA A 332 -7.33 25.89 14.93
N LEU A 333 -6.21 26.29 14.34
CA LEU A 333 -4.89 26.26 14.99
C LEU A 333 -4.85 27.11 16.29
N ILE A 334 -5.67 28.16 16.33
CA ILE A 334 -5.91 29.00 17.50
C ILE A 334 -7.43 29.03 17.74
N PRO A 335 -7.94 28.17 18.66
CA PRO A 335 -9.36 28.19 19.00
C PRO A 335 -9.76 29.54 19.57
N ALA A 336 -10.90 30.09 19.13
CA ALA A 336 -11.43 31.30 19.72
C ALA A 336 -11.80 31.03 21.20
N GLN A 337 -11.04 31.60 22.13
CA GLN A 337 -11.30 31.50 23.56
C GLN A 337 -12.24 32.63 23.99
N ASN A 338 -13.50 32.30 24.29
CA ASN A 338 -14.46 33.18 24.94
C ASN A 338 -14.40 33.05 26.48
N ALA A 339 -13.19 32.91 27.07
CA ALA A 339 -13.01 32.53 28.48
C ALA A 339 -13.13 33.71 29.45
N THR A 340 -13.10 34.95 28.97
CA THR A 340 -13.10 36.16 29.83
C THR A 340 -14.09 37.18 29.29
N GLY A 341 -15.25 37.34 29.92
CA GLY A 341 -16.22 38.38 29.59
C GLY A 341 -17.62 37.86 29.22
N ASN A 342 -18.46 38.70 28.63
CA ASN A 342 -19.82 38.36 28.21
C ASN A 342 -19.78 37.26 27.16
N TRP A 343 -20.36 36.09 27.47
CA TRP A 343 -20.54 34.98 26.53
C TRP A 343 -21.55 35.37 25.45
N ILE A 344 -21.15 35.34 24.20
CA ILE A 344 -22.03 35.58 23.05
C ILE A 344 -22.11 34.23 22.28
N LYS A 345 -23.33 33.74 22.04
CA LYS A 345 -23.56 32.58 21.19
C LYS A 345 -23.18 32.92 19.73
N VAL A 346 -22.08 32.37 19.23
CA VAL A 346 -21.70 32.49 17.82
C VAL A 346 -22.20 31.26 17.09
N VAL A 347 -23.03 31.46 16.05
CA VAL A 347 -23.52 30.37 15.19
C VAL A 347 -22.35 29.70 14.48
N GLN A 348 -22.15 28.44 14.75
CA GLN A 348 -21.08 27.66 14.13
C GLN A 348 -21.43 27.29 12.68
N ARG A 349 -20.41 27.15 11.85
CA ARG A 349 -20.53 26.61 10.49
C ARG A 349 -19.90 25.23 10.40
N LEU A 350 -20.59 24.31 9.75
CA LEU A 350 -20.10 22.95 9.50
C LEU A 350 -19.88 22.77 8.00
N PRO A 351 -18.68 22.36 7.57
CA PRO A 351 -18.39 22.06 6.17
C PRO A 351 -19.17 20.83 5.70
N VAL A 352 -19.87 21.00 4.60
CA VAL A 352 -20.54 19.94 3.85
C VAL A 352 -19.79 19.73 2.55
N ARG A 353 -19.32 18.51 2.32
CA ARG A 353 -18.61 18.17 1.09
C ARG A 353 -19.59 17.78 -0.01
N ILE A 354 -19.44 18.43 -1.15
CA ILE A 354 -20.26 18.22 -2.36
C ILE A 354 -19.31 17.81 -3.49
N ALA A 355 -19.46 16.61 -4.03
CA ALA A 355 -18.72 16.17 -5.20
C ALA A 355 -19.37 16.75 -6.45
N LEU A 356 -18.56 17.33 -7.33
CA LEU A 356 -19.00 17.93 -8.61
C LEU A 356 -19.04 16.88 -9.73
N ASP A 357 -19.87 17.13 -10.76
CA ASP A 357 -19.93 16.28 -11.95
C ASP A 357 -18.66 16.49 -12.81
N PRO A 358 -17.87 15.43 -13.09
CA PRO A 358 -16.65 15.56 -13.91
C PRO A 358 -16.89 16.04 -15.33
N LYS A 359 -18.10 15.86 -15.91
CA LYS A 359 -18.43 16.32 -17.27
C LYS A 359 -18.53 17.83 -17.35
N GLU A 360 -19.21 18.44 -16.39
CA GLU A 360 -19.35 19.89 -16.29
C GLU A 360 -17.99 20.56 -16.00
N LEU A 361 -17.13 19.91 -15.21
CA LEU A 361 -15.75 20.37 -14.98
C LEU A 361 -14.88 20.33 -16.24
N ALA A 362 -15.17 19.46 -17.19
CA ALA A 362 -14.45 19.41 -18.47
C ALA A 362 -14.87 20.55 -19.41
N GLU A 363 -16.15 20.97 -19.38
CA GLU A 363 -16.69 22.07 -20.17
C GLU A 363 -16.35 23.44 -19.53
N HIS A 364 -16.46 23.53 -18.21
CA HIS A 364 -16.20 24.74 -17.42
C HIS A 364 -15.17 24.46 -16.32
N PRO A 365 -13.87 24.55 -16.62
CA PRO A 365 -12.81 24.19 -15.67
C PRO A 365 -12.77 25.11 -14.46
N LEU A 366 -12.91 24.55 -13.26
CA LEU A 366 -12.72 25.26 -12.00
C LEU A 366 -11.28 25.14 -11.48
N ARG A 367 -10.92 26.01 -10.55
CA ARG A 367 -9.63 25.98 -9.84
C ARG A 367 -9.87 25.90 -8.34
N VAL A 368 -8.97 25.21 -7.65
CA VAL A 368 -8.99 25.12 -6.18
C VAL A 368 -8.90 26.52 -5.57
N GLY A 369 -9.73 26.76 -4.58
CA GLY A 369 -9.79 28.04 -3.86
C GLY A 369 -10.79 29.05 -4.44
N LEU A 370 -11.45 28.77 -5.58
CA LEU A 370 -12.53 29.62 -6.08
C LEU A 370 -13.73 29.58 -5.15
N SER A 371 -14.37 30.76 -4.99
CA SER A 371 -15.63 30.90 -4.27
C SER A 371 -16.80 30.41 -5.09
N MET A 372 -17.79 29.84 -4.40
CA MET A 372 -19.03 29.33 -5.00
C MET A 372 -20.21 29.62 -4.06
N GLU A 373 -21.39 29.75 -4.65
CA GLU A 373 -22.64 29.58 -3.93
C GLU A 373 -23.11 28.14 -4.07
N ALA A 374 -23.52 27.53 -2.96
CA ALA A 374 -24.02 26.16 -2.93
C ALA A 374 -25.45 26.10 -2.43
N LYS A 375 -26.35 25.48 -3.20
CA LYS A 375 -27.77 25.29 -2.89
C LYS A 375 -28.10 23.80 -2.88
N ILE A 376 -28.40 23.25 -1.70
CA ILE A 376 -28.76 21.84 -1.54
C ILE A 376 -30.29 21.68 -1.61
N ASN A 377 -30.75 20.75 -2.43
CA ASN A 377 -32.16 20.40 -2.51
C ASN A 377 -32.51 19.33 -1.46
N LEU A 378 -33.32 19.68 -0.48
CA LEU A 378 -33.73 18.83 0.63
C LEU A 378 -34.76 17.77 0.25
N ALA A 379 -35.43 17.92 -0.90
CA ALA A 379 -36.47 17.01 -1.37
C ALA A 379 -35.89 15.85 -2.23
N SER A 380 -34.65 15.97 -2.72
CA SER A 380 -34.01 14.92 -3.51
C SER A 380 -33.36 13.87 -2.60
N LYS A 381 -33.65 12.60 -2.87
CA LYS A 381 -32.89 11.46 -2.35
C LYS A 381 -31.79 11.09 -3.31
#